data_d8f3ee085ef9bed708a00b0103765a1f
#
_entry.id   d8f3ee085ef9bed708a00b0103765a1f
#
_cell.length_a   1.000
_cell.length_b   1.000
_cell.length_c   1.000
_cell.angle_alpha   90.00
_cell.angle_beta   90.00
_cell.angle_gamma   90.00
#
_symmetry.space_group_name_H-M   'P 1'
#
loop_
_entity.id
_entity.type
_entity.pdbx_description
1 polymer ?
#
loop_
_entity_poly.entity_id
_entity_poly.type
_entity_poly.pdbx_seq_one_letter_code
_entity_poly.pdbx_strand_id
1 'polypeptide(L)'
;DALPLTVGLSLMLGANLGSSLLPLWVTRAMPPLARQVPLMNFLIRGGVSIIMVIAINRSQIIEFLPNIDDAQKIIFCHILFNLLLLLAVPFSGLLERAASKLMARELANLDEMPVHYRSVINHENLDNIEVAIASIRREIQRMLLLTEEMMLPIMELFKEYDVKQMDRIVKKDL
;
A
#
# COMPACT_ATOMS: atom_id res chain seq x y z
N ASP A 1 31.17 -11.80 15.78
CA ASP A 1 31.13 -12.34 14.43
C ASP A 1 30.10 -11.52 13.63
N ALA A 2 30.55 -10.91 12.54
CA ALA A 2 29.67 -10.14 11.66
C ALA A 2 28.78 -11.11 10.87
N LEU A 3 27.54 -10.70 10.58
CA LEU A 3 26.61 -11.47 9.76
C LEU A 3 27.21 -11.64 8.33
N PRO A 4 27.21 -12.84 7.76
CA PRO A 4 27.62 -13.03 6.36
C PRO A 4 26.79 -12.13 5.42
N LEU A 5 27.43 -11.52 4.44
CA LEU A 5 26.82 -10.60 3.49
C LEU A 5 25.52 -11.16 2.86
N THR A 6 25.57 -12.42 2.44
CA THR A 6 24.41 -13.10 1.83
C THR A 6 23.22 -13.23 2.76
N VAL A 7 23.46 -13.46 4.06
CA VAL A 7 22.41 -13.54 5.08
C VAL A 7 21.82 -12.15 5.31
N GLY A 8 22.68 -11.12 5.45
CA GLY A 8 22.24 -9.74 5.61
C GLY A 8 21.39 -9.24 4.44
N LEU A 9 21.79 -9.53 3.21
CA LEU A 9 21.03 -9.19 2.00
C LEU A 9 19.68 -9.94 1.95
N SER A 10 19.66 -11.21 2.32
CA SER A 10 18.42 -12.01 2.36
C SER A 10 17.44 -11.47 3.40
N LEU A 11 17.94 -11.09 4.57
CA LEU A 11 17.11 -10.48 5.62
C LEU A 11 16.57 -9.12 5.18
N MET A 12 17.38 -8.29 4.54
CA MET A 12 16.97 -6.99 4.01
C MET A 12 15.84 -7.13 2.97
N LEU A 13 15.99 -8.05 2.02
CA LEU A 13 14.96 -8.31 1.00
C LEU A 13 13.69 -8.90 1.62
N GLY A 14 13.84 -9.85 2.56
CA GLY A 14 12.73 -10.46 3.28
C GLY A 14 11.95 -9.43 4.10
N ALA A 15 12.62 -8.51 4.79
CA ALA A 15 12.00 -7.43 5.54
C ALA A 15 11.22 -6.47 4.62
N ASN A 16 11.79 -6.12 3.46
CA ASN A 16 11.11 -5.28 2.48
C ASN A 16 9.85 -5.95 1.89
N LEU A 17 9.92 -7.24 1.60
CA LEU A 17 8.78 -8.01 1.13
C LEU A 17 7.72 -8.15 2.24
N GLY A 18 8.13 -8.51 3.46
CA GLY A 18 7.25 -8.68 4.60
C GLY A 18 6.50 -7.39 4.97
N SER A 19 7.19 -6.24 4.94
CA SER A 19 6.57 -4.94 5.19
C SER A 19 5.48 -4.57 4.18
N SER A 20 5.53 -5.10 2.95
CA SER A 20 4.49 -4.88 1.94
C SER A 20 3.29 -5.82 2.06
N LEU A 21 3.46 -6.96 2.73
CA LEU A 21 2.37 -7.91 3.03
C LEU A 21 1.43 -7.38 4.12
N LEU A 22 1.95 -6.64 5.10
CA LEU A 22 1.16 -6.15 6.22
C LEU A 22 0.00 -5.24 5.77
N PRO A 23 0.20 -4.20 4.96
CA PRO A 23 -0.91 -3.39 4.43
C PRO A 23 -1.92 -4.22 3.64
N LEU A 24 -1.46 -5.20 2.85
CA LEU A 24 -2.34 -6.10 2.10
C LEU A 24 -3.21 -6.96 3.02
N TRP A 25 -2.64 -7.44 4.12
CA TRP A 25 -3.36 -8.22 5.12
C TRP A 25 -4.38 -7.36 5.87
N VAL A 26 -4.00 -6.17 6.32
CA VAL A 26 -4.87 -5.24 7.06
C VAL A 26 -6.06 -4.81 6.21
N THR A 27 -5.82 -4.54 4.91
CA THR A 27 -6.88 -4.08 4.00
C THR A 27 -7.72 -5.21 3.39
N ARG A 28 -7.51 -6.49 3.77
CA ARG A 28 -8.21 -7.63 3.16
C ARG A 28 -9.74 -7.57 3.23
N ALA A 29 -10.27 -6.95 4.29
CA ALA A 29 -11.71 -6.76 4.51
C ALA A 29 -12.24 -5.43 3.98
N MET A 30 -11.37 -4.57 3.46
CA MET A 30 -11.75 -3.27 2.91
C MET A 30 -12.30 -3.40 1.49
N PRO A 31 -13.03 -2.36 1.02
CA PRO A 31 -13.49 -2.29 -0.37
C PRO A 31 -12.36 -2.49 -1.38
N PRO A 32 -12.64 -3.07 -2.55
CA PRO A 32 -11.63 -3.39 -3.56
C PRO A 32 -10.74 -2.20 -3.94
N LEU A 33 -11.30 -1.00 -4.05
CA LEU A 33 -10.54 0.22 -4.37
C LEU A 33 -9.48 0.56 -3.30
N ALA A 34 -9.79 0.37 -2.01
CA ALA A 34 -8.85 0.61 -0.92
C ALA A 34 -7.70 -0.42 -0.91
N ARG A 35 -7.94 -1.63 -1.41
CA ARG A 35 -6.95 -2.71 -1.50
C ARG A 35 -6.02 -2.59 -2.70
N GLN A 36 -6.37 -1.79 -3.68
CA GLN A 36 -5.62 -1.66 -4.94
C GLN A 36 -4.20 -1.12 -4.69
N VAL A 37 -4.07 -0.06 -3.90
CA VAL A 37 -2.76 0.56 -3.59
C VAL A 37 -1.84 -0.39 -2.81
N PRO A 38 -2.27 -1.05 -1.72
CA PRO A 38 -1.51 -2.10 -1.05
C PRO A 38 -1.07 -3.23 -1.98
N LEU A 39 -1.95 -3.68 -2.88
CA LEU A 39 -1.63 -4.72 -3.86
C LEU A 39 -0.56 -4.27 -4.85
N MET A 40 -0.66 -3.06 -5.38
CA MET A 40 0.36 -2.47 -6.26
C MET A 40 1.72 -2.39 -5.54
N ASN A 41 1.74 -1.90 -4.30
CA ASN A 41 2.96 -1.83 -3.49
C ASN A 41 3.59 -3.21 -3.28
N PHE A 42 2.78 -4.23 -3.00
CA PHE A 42 3.25 -5.61 -2.87
C PHE A 42 3.82 -6.15 -4.18
N LEU A 43 3.15 -5.92 -5.30
CA LEU A 43 3.60 -6.37 -6.62
C LEU A 43 4.96 -5.73 -7.02
N ILE A 44 5.12 -4.42 -6.78
CA ILE A 44 6.37 -3.72 -7.08
C ILE A 44 7.51 -4.25 -6.19
N ARG A 45 7.32 -4.26 -4.87
CA ARG A 45 8.34 -4.71 -3.93
C ARG A 45 8.68 -6.18 -4.12
N GLY A 46 7.67 -7.02 -4.36
CA GLY A 46 7.86 -8.43 -4.68
C GLY A 46 8.66 -8.63 -5.96
N GLY A 47 8.30 -7.93 -7.03
CA GLY A 47 9.01 -7.98 -8.31
C GLY A 47 10.47 -7.56 -8.18
N VAL A 48 10.74 -6.42 -7.54
CA VAL A 48 12.12 -5.94 -7.32
C VAL A 48 12.90 -6.89 -6.41
N SER A 49 12.27 -7.45 -5.36
CA SER A 49 12.91 -8.44 -4.49
C SER A 49 13.33 -9.69 -5.25
N ILE A 50 12.44 -10.21 -6.10
CA ILE A 50 12.75 -11.41 -6.95
C ILE A 50 13.92 -11.11 -7.90
N ILE A 51 13.88 -9.95 -8.56
CA ILE A 51 14.97 -9.53 -9.46
C ILE A 51 16.30 -9.45 -8.70
N MET A 52 16.32 -8.84 -7.52
CA MET A 52 17.51 -8.73 -6.71
C MET A 52 18.01 -10.08 -6.19
N VAL A 53 17.11 -10.98 -5.78
CA VAL A 53 17.49 -12.36 -5.37
C VAL A 53 18.16 -13.10 -6.53
N ILE A 54 17.58 -13.03 -7.74
CA ILE A 54 18.15 -13.65 -8.93
C ILE A 54 19.53 -13.04 -9.23
N ALA A 55 19.64 -11.72 -9.12
CA ALA A 55 20.86 -10.97 -9.36
C ALA A 55 22.00 -11.38 -8.39
N ILE A 56 21.68 -11.46 -7.09
CA ILE A 56 22.61 -11.88 -6.04
C ILE A 56 23.04 -13.34 -6.24
N ASN A 57 22.12 -14.24 -6.59
CA ASN A 57 22.41 -15.65 -6.81
C ASN A 57 23.27 -15.91 -8.05
N ARG A 58 23.28 -15.01 -9.01
CA ARG A 58 24.14 -15.09 -10.21
C ARG A 58 25.59 -14.67 -9.93
N SER A 59 25.97 -14.44 -8.68
CA SER A 59 27.28 -14.19 -8.08
C SER A 59 28.12 -13.04 -8.67
N GLN A 60 27.96 -12.70 -9.93
CA GLN A 60 28.71 -11.62 -10.56
C GLN A 60 28.37 -10.23 -10.04
N ILE A 61 27.18 -10.01 -9.50
CA ILE A 61 26.77 -8.70 -8.99
C ILE A 61 27.44 -8.35 -7.67
N ILE A 62 27.77 -9.35 -6.86
CA ILE A 62 28.52 -9.13 -5.59
C ILE A 62 29.92 -8.60 -5.88
N GLU A 63 30.54 -9.01 -7.00
CA GLU A 63 31.86 -8.54 -7.45
C GLU A 63 31.84 -7.08 -7.94
N PHE A 64 30.70 -6.60 -8.42
CA PHE A 64 30.51 -5.19 -8.81
C PHE A 64 30.25 -4.25 -7.64
N LEU A 65 30.00 -4.80 -6.44
CA LEU A 65 29.83 -3.95 -5.26
C LEU A 65 31.16 -3.25 -4.91
N PRO A 66 31.08 -2.00 -4.41
CA PRO A 66 32.26 -1.29 -3.95
C PRO A 66 33.05 -2.12 -2.92
N ASN A 67 34.36 -1.99 -2.92
CA ASN A 67 35.22 -2.67 -1.95
C ASN A 67 35.16 -1.96 -0.59
N ILE A 68 34.03 -2.14 0.10
CA ILE A 68 33.65 -1.57 1.40
C ILE A 68 33.29 -2.71 2.34
N ASP A 69 33.09 -2.40 3.62
CA ASP A 69 32.66 -3.35 4.63
C ASP A 69 31.29 -3.98 4.31
N ASP A 70 31.05 -5.21 4.75
CA ASP A 70 29.83 -5.96 4.43
C ASP A 70 28.55 -5.26 4.95
N ALA A 71 28.63 -4.60 6.10
CA ALA A 71 27.52 -3.77 6.60
C ALA A 71 27.19 -2.61 5.65
N GLN A 72 28.22 -1.95 5.12
CA GLN A 72 28.05 -0.85 4.15
C GLN A 72 27.52 -1.37 2.81
N LYS A 73 27.92 -2.57 2.38
CA LYS A 73 27.35 -3.22 1.18
C LYS A 73 25.87 -3.49 1.31
N ILE A 74 25.41 -3.93 2.50
CA ILE A 74 23.99 -4.15 2.78
C ILE A 74 23.21 -2.82 2.69
N ILE A 75 23.73 -1.74 3.29
CA ILE A 75 23.14 -0.40 3.19
C ILE A 75 23.08 0.07 1.74
N PHE A 76 24.16 -0.11 0.99
CA PHE A 76 24.23 0.24 -0.43
C PHE A 76 23.16 -0.51 -1.25
N CYS A 77 23.03 -1.82 -1.05
CA CYS A 77 21.98 -2.62 -1.69
C CYS A 77 20.57 -2.17 -1.28
N HIS A 78 20.38 -1.75 -0.03
CA HIS A 78 19.09 -1.21 0.42
C HIS A 78 18.76 0.13 -0.27
N ILE A 79 19.75 1.00 -0.43
CA ILE A 79 19.57 2.24 -1.19
C ILE A 79 19.25 1.93 -2.65
N LEU A 80 19.99 1.01 -3.27
CA LEU A 80 19.76 0.58 -4.65
C LEU A 80 18.35 -0.01 -4.82
N PHE A 81 17.89 -0.84 -3.87
CA PHE A 81 16.53 -1.39 -3.86
C PHE A 81 15.49 -0.27 -3.88
N ASN A 82 15.62 0.74 -3.01
CA ASN A 82 14.68 1.87 -2.98
C ASN A 82 14.77 2.74 -4.25
N LEU A 83 15.95 2.89 -4.84
CA LEU A 83 16.11 3.59 -6.12
C LEU A 83 15.40 2.83 -7.25
N LEU A 84 15.49 1.50 -7.30
CA LEU A 84 14.75 0.67 -8.26
C LEU A 84 13.23 0.80 -8.06
N LEU A 85 12.74 0.88 -6.81
CA LEU A 85 11.34 1.17 -6.53
C LEU A 85 10.93 2.54 -7.07
N LEU A 86 11.76 3.55 -6.89
CA LEU A 86 11.50 4.90 -7.42
C LEU A 86 11.45 4.90 -8.95
N LEU A 87 12.35 4.17 -9.61
CA LEU A 87 12.35 4.01 -11.06
C LEU A 87 11.13 3.23 -11.59
N ALA A 88 10.45 2.46 -10.74
CA ALA A 88 9.20 1.78 -11.10
C ALA A 88 7.97 2.71 -11.07
N VAL A 89 8.05 3.89 -10.45
CA VAL A 89 6.91 4.85 -10.33
C VAL A 89 6.35 5.27 -11.69
N PRO A 90 7.14 5.59 -12.73
CA PRO A 90 6.60 5.92 -14.06
C PRO A 90 5.75 4.80 -14.69
N PHE A 91 5.96 3.56 -14.24
CA PHE A 91 5.20 2.39 -14.72
C PHE A 91 3.96 2.08 -13.85
N SER A 92 3.58 3.00 -12.95
CA SER A 92 2.42 2.84 -12.05
C SER A 92 1.12 2.52 -12.82
N GLY A 93 0.88 3.10 -13.99
CA GLY A 93 -0.28 2.78 -14.82
C GLY A 93 -0.32 1.33 -15.33
N LEU A 94 0.83 0.69 -15.55
CA LEU A 94 0.89 -0.74 -15.88
C LEU A 94 0.55 -1.60 -14.67
N LEU A 95 1.05 -1.21 -13.50
CA LEU A 95 0.80 -1.88 -12.24
C LEU A 95 -0.67 -1.75 -11.79
N GLU A 96 -1.26 -0.58 -12.01
CA GLU A 96 -2.70 -0.36 -11.81
C GLU A 96 -3.53 -1.30 -12.67
N ARG A 97 -3.20 -1.44 -13.96
CA ARG A 97 -3.87 -2.40 -14.85
C ARG A 97 -3.69 -3.85 -14.38
N ALA A 98 -2.52 -4.21 -13.88
CA ALA A 98 -2.27 -5.54 -13.34
C ALA A 98 -3.08 -5.78 -12.05
N ALA A 99 -3.08 -4.83 -11.12
CA ALA A 99 -3.87 -4.89 -9.89
C ALA A 99 -5.36 -4.95 -10.18
N SER A 100 -5.87 -4.11 -11.10
CA SER A 100 -7.26 -4.10 -11.52
C SER A 100 -7.69 -5.42 -12.17
N LYS A 101 -6.82 -6.06 -12.98
CA LYS A 101 -7.10 -7.38 -13.54
C LYS A 101 -7.20 -8.46 -12.46
N LEU A 102 -6.31 -8.44 -11.47
CA LEU A 102 -6.35 -9.39 -10.35
C LEU A 102 -7.61 -9.21 -9.50
N MET A 103 -8.12 -7.98 -9.40
CA MET A 103 -9.32 -7.64 -8.62
C MET A 103 -10.56 -7.44 -9.47
N ALA A 104 -10.52 -7.76 -10.79
CA ALA A 104 -11.60 -7.45 -11.73
C ALA A 104 -12.97 -7.98 -11.29
N ARG A 105 -13.02 -9.17 -10.70
CA ARG A 105 -14.26 -9.76 -10.19
C ARG A 105 -14.82 -9.00 -8.97
N GLU A 106 -13.94 -8.51 -8.09
CA GLU A 106 -14.34 -7.75 -6.90
C GLU A 106 -14.73 -6.32 -7.30
N LEU A 107 -14.05 -5.72 -8.28
CA LEU A 107 -14.36 -4.38 -8.80
C LEU A 107 -15.69 -4.35 -9.58
N ALA A 108 -16.06 -5.42 -10.26
CA ALA A 108 -17.35 -5.52 -10.96
C ALA A 108 -18.56 -5.45 -10.01
N ASN A 109 -18.37 -5.82 -8.74
CA ASN A 109 -19.42 -5.81 -7.72
C ASN A 109 -19.51 -4.47 -6.96
N LEU A 110 -18.76 -3.43 -7.36
CA LEU A 110 -18.79 -2.11 -6.70
C LEU A 110 -20.16 -1.43 -6.77
N ASP A 111 -20.96 -1.74 -7.78
CA ASP A 111 -22.32 -1.20 -7.92
C ASP A 111 -23.29 -1.70 -6.85
N GLU A 112 -22.97 -2.81 -6.18
CA GLU A 112 -23.73 -3.36 -5.06
C GLU A 112 -23.34 -2.77 -3.69
N MET A 113 -22.32 -1.89 -3.65
CA MET A 113 -21.89 -1.26 -2.39
C MET A 113 -22.98 -0.35 -1.82
N PRO A 114 -23.15 -0.35 -0.48
CA PRO A 114 -24.04 0.59 0.19
C PRO A 114 -23.72 2.03 -0.22
N VAL A 115 -24.77 2.84 -0.42
CA VAL A 115 -24.67 4.26 -0.84
C VAL A 115 -23.72 5.06 0.04
N HIS A 116 -23.55 4.66 1.30
CA HIS A 116 -22.67 5.30 2.29
C HIS A 116 -21.19 5.30 1.87
N TYR A 117 -20.75 4.33 1.07
CA TYR A 117 -19.36 4.20 0.60
C TYR A 117 -19.14 4.72 -0.83
N ARG A 118 -20.22 5.17 -1.50
CA ARG A 118 -20.09 5.74 -2.85
C ARG A 118 -19.58 7.17 -2.77
N SER A 119 -18.58 7.47 -3.61
CA SER A 119 -18.13 8.85 -3.79
C SER A 119 -19.26 9.73 -4.31
N VAL A 120 -19.33 10.94 -3.81
CA VAL A 120 -20.27 11.97 -4.28
C VAL A 120 -19.82 12.59 -5.60
N ILE A 121 -18.59 12.26 -6.06
CA ILE A 121 -18.05 12.78 -7.31
C ILE A 121 -18.73 12.10 -8.49
N ASN A 122 -19.51 12.89 -9.27
CA ASN A 122 -20.07 12.41 -10.52
C ASN A 122 -19.11 12.73 -11.67
N HIS A 123 -18.64 11.69 -12.37
CA HIS A 123 -17.71 11.81 -13.48
C HIS A 123 -18.27 12.62 -14.66
N GLU A 124 -19.59 12.65 -14.86
CA GLU A 124 -20.24 13.41 -15.93
C GLU A 124 -20.10 14.93 -15.77
N ASN A 125 -19.85 15.39 -14.54
CA ASN A 125 -19.75 16.83 -14.24
C ASN A 125 -18.30 17.33 -14.09
N LEU A 126 -17.30 16.48 -14.37
CA LEU A 126 -15.89 16.84 -14.25
C LEU A 126 -15.40 17.82 -15.32
N ASP A 127 -16.13 17.94 -16.43
CA ASP A 127 -15.81 18.90 -17.51
C ASP A 127 -15.98 20.36 -17.07
N ASN A 128 -16.78 20.61 -16.02
CA ASN A 128 -16.94 21.93 -15.43
C ASN A 128 -16.06 22.05 -14.18
N ILE A 129 -14.99 22.85 -14.26
CA ILE A 129 -14.00 23.03 -13.21
C ILE A 129 -14.64 23.49 -11.88
N GLU A 130 -15.60 24.40 -11.90
CA GLU A 130 -16.26 24.90 -10.70
C GLU A 130 -17.08 23.81 -9.99
N VAL A 131 -17.80 22.99 -10.77
CA VAL A 131 -18.58 21.87 -10.24
C VAL A 131 -17.66 20.76 -9.73
N ALA A 132 -16.56 20.50 -10.43
CA ALA A 132 -15.55 19.54 -10.02
C ALA A 132 -14.92 19.93 -8.67
N ILE A 133 -14.51 21.19 -8.50
CA ILE A 133 -13.94 21.72 -7.24
C ILE A 133 -14.97 21.66 -6.12
N ALA A 134 -16.24 22.02 -6.37
CA ALA A 134 -17.30 21.93 -5.38
C ALA A 134 -17.55 20.49 -4.93
N SER A 135 -17.52 19.54 -5.86
CA SER A 135 -17.68 18.10 -5.57
C SER A 135 -16.52 17.55 -4.74
N ILE A 136 -15.27 17.90 -5.10
CA ILE A 136 -14.08 17.53 -4.32
C ILE A 136 -14.16 18.10 -2.91
N ARG A 137 -14.55 19.37 -2.75
CA ARG A 137 -14.71 20.00 -1.42
C ARG A 137 -15.73 19.27 -0.55
N ARG A 138 -16.87 18.87 -1.14
CA ARG A 138 -17.89 18.08 -0.43
C ARG A 138 -17.37 16.71 -0.01
N GLU A 139 -16.62 16.05 -0.88
CA GLU A 139 -16.04 14.76 -0.55
C GLU A 139 -15.02 14.85 0.60
N ILE A 140 -14.15 15.86 0.57
CA ILE A 140 -13.22 16.13 1.66
C ILE A 140 -13.96 16.41 2.97
N GLN A 141 -14.99 17.24 2.95
CA GLN A 141 -15.82 17.54 4.14
C GLN A 141 -16.47 16.27 4.68
N ARG A 142 -16.99 15.42 3.81
CA ARG A 142 -17.58 14.14 4.20
C ARG A 142 -16.55 13.21 4.83
N MET A 143 -15.36 13.10 4.24
CA MET A 143 -14.27 12.30 4.80
C MET A 143 -13.85 12.81 6.19
N LEU A 144 -13.76 14.12 6.38
CA LEU A 144 -13.46 14.73 7.69
C LEU A 144 -14.53 14.41 8.74
N LEU A 145 -15.82 14.52 8.38
CA LEU A 145 -16.93 14.18 9.28
C LEU A 145 -16.92 12.70 9.67
N LEU A 146 -16.67 11.79 8.70
CA LEU A 146 -16.55 10.36 8.99
C LEU A 146 -15.37 10.07 9.92
N THR A 147 -14.23 10.74 9.69
CA THR A 147 -13.06 10.60 10.56
C THR A 147 -13.35 11.09 11.97
N GLU A 148 -14.02 12.22 12.11
CA GLU A 148 -14.45 12.76 13.41
C GLU A 148 -15.40 11.79 14.13
N GLU A 149 -16.42 11.27 13.43
CA GLU A 149 -17.34 10.27 13.96
C GLU A 149 -16.65 8.97 14.42
N MET A 150 -15.53 8.62 13.80
CA MET A 150 -14.72 7.45 14.20
C MET A 150 -13.81 7.78 15.40
N MET A 151 -13.25 8.99 15.45
CA MET A 151 -12.31 9.38 16.51
C MET A 151 -12.97 9.58 17.86
N LEU A 152 -14.18 10.17 17.91
CA LEU A 152 -14.89 10.43 19.16
C LEU A 152 -15.13 9.15 19.97
N PRO A 153 -15.68 8.06 19.38
CA PRO A 153 -15.86 6.81 20.11
C PRO A 153 -14.56 6.12 20.52
N ILE A 154 -13.46 6.32 19.77
CA ILE A 154 -12.13 5.78 20.14
C ILE A 154 -11.66 6.40 21.44
N MET A 155 -11.84 7.71 21.62
CA MET A 155 -11.46 8.39 22.87
C MET A 155 -12.28 7.88 24.08
N GLU A 156 -13.53 7.49 23.85
CA GLU A 156 -14.36 6.88 24.90
C GLU A 156 -13.91 5.46 25.23
N LEU A 157 -13.52 4.66 24.22
CA LEU A 157 -12.96 3.32 24.40
C LEU A 157 -11.68 3.30 25.26
N PHE A 158 -10.89 4.36 25.23
CA PHE A 158 -9.72 4.50 26.11
C PHE A 158 -10.09 4.73 27.56
N LYS A 159 -11.31 5.21 27.84
CA LYS A 159 -11.82 5.42 29.21
C LYS A 159 -12.51 4.18 29.74
N GLU A 160 -13.26 3.48 28.89
CA GLU A 160 -14.03 2.30 29.28
C GLU A 160 -14.07 1.33 28.09
N TYR A 161 -13.45 0.14 28.27
CA TYR A 161 -13.38 -0.85 27.20
C TYR A 161 -14.74 -1.53 26.99
N ASP A 162 -15.42 -1.18 25.92
CA ASP A 162 -16.69 -1.80 25.50
C ASP A 162 -16.53 -2.48 24.13
N VAL A 163 -16.62 -3.82 24.11
CA VAL A 163 -16.53 -4.65 22.89
C VAL A 163 -17.58 -4.28 21.84
N LYS A 164 -18.81 -3.89 22.27
CA LYS A 164 -19.87 -3.52 21.35
C LYS A 164 -19.59 -2.18 20.64
N GLN A 165 -18.92 -1.27 21.33
CA GLN A 165 -18.51 0.01 20.79
C GLN A 165 -17.36 -0.15 19.80
N MET A 166 -16.42 -1.03 20.10
CA MET A 166 -15.34 -1.41 19.20
C MET A 166 -15.86 -2.01 17.88
N ASP A 167 -16.84 -2.93 17.95
CA ASP A 167 -17.45 -3.53 16.76
C ASP A 167 -18.20 -2.49 15.88
N ARG A 168 -18.79 -1.46 16.49
CA ARG A 168 -19.44 -0.37 15.74
C ARG A 168 -18.44 0.50 15.00
N ILE A 169 -17.29 0.79 15.62
CA ILE A 169 -16.20 1.58 15.00
C ILE A 169 -15.63 0.80 13.81
N VAL A 170 -15.30 -0.48 14.00
CA VAL A 170 -14.77 -1.34 12.95
C VAL A 170 -15.74 -1.46 11.76
N LYS A 171 -17.07 -1.51 12.03
CA LYS A 171 -18.08 -1.53 10.96
C LYS A 171 -18.24 -0.21 10.21
N LYS A 172 -17.85 0.92 10.80
CA LYS A 172 -17.85 2.23 10.12
C LYS A 172 -16.61 2.43 9.24
N ASP A 173 -15.54 1.71 9.53
CA ASP A 173 -14.26 1.75 8.79
C ASP A 173 -14.28 0.83 7.55
N LEU A 174 -15.23 -0.10 7.48
CA LEU A 174 -15.44 -1.02 6.36
C LEU A 174 -16.47 -0.48 5.37
#